data_487f641a25d555a9394ed105b6059447
#
_entry.id   487f641a25d555a9394ed105b6059447
#
_cell.length_a   1.000
_cell.length_b   1.000
_cell.length_c   1.000
_cell.angle_alpha   90.00
_cell.angle_beta   90.00
_cell.angle_gamma   90.00
#
_symmetry.space_group_name_H-M   'P 1'
#
loop_
_entity.id
_entity.type
_entity.pdbx_description
1 polymer ?
#
loop_
_entity_poly.entity_id
_entity_poly.type
_entity_poly.pdbx_seq_one_letter_code
_entity_poly.pdbx_strand_id
1 'polypeptide(L)'
;MLVLDSGGLSRLSQRTRRAAALIGALKDAGLWPPVVPSVVLVESTSGTARTDTNVNRFLKTCEVDPIVLEVTARRAGRLRSLAGRGSAVDALVVAMAEPGSTVLTSDRVDLMALAAHADAVEIEVV
;
A
#
# COMPACT_ATOMS: atom_id res chain seq x y z
N MET A 1 2.25 2.70 11.53
CA MET A 1 3.03 2.33 10.35
C MET A 1 2.27 2.74 9.12
N LEU A 2 2.94 3.12 8.07
CA LEU A 2 2.33 3.47 6.78
C LEU A 2 2.59 2.34 5.79
N VAL A 3 1.53 1.83 5.17
CA VAL A 3 1.60 0.80 4.13
C VAL A 3 1.12 1.40 2.82
N LEU A 4 1.83 1.17 1.74
CA LEU A 4 1.45 1.64 0.41
C LEU A 4 0.88 0.50 -0.43
N ASP A 5 -0.29 0.74 -1.04
CA ASP A 5 -0.75 -0.07 -2.16
C ASP A 5 -0.18 0.47 -3.48
N SER A 6 -0.59 -0.11 -4.60
CA SER A 6 -0.10 0.32 -5.92
C SER A 6 -0.46 1.79 -6.23
N GLY A 7 -1.64 2.23 -5.83
CA GLY A 7 -2.08 3.61 -6.01
C GLY A 7 -1.28 4.59 -5.16
N GLY A 8 -1.06 4.27 -3.89
CA GLY A 8 -0.24 5.06 -2.98
C GLY A 8 1.21 5.13 -3.45
N LEU A 9 1.79 4.00 -3.84
CA LEU A 9 3.14 3.94 -4.39
C LEU A 9 3.27 4.78 -5.67
N SER A 10 2.32 4.65 -6.58
CA SER A 10 2.30 5.44 -7.82
C SER A 10 2.26 6.94 -7.53
N ARG A 11 1.41 7.34 -6.60
CA ARG A 11 1.24 8.76 -6.25
C ARG A 11 2.53 9.35 -5.64
N LEU A 12 3.13 8.66 -4.70
CA LEU A 12 4.33 9.15 -4.02
C LEU A 12 5.59 9.08 -4.90
N SER A 13 5.63 8.17 -5.86
CA SER A 13 6.78 8.04 -6.76
C SER A 13 6.84 9.11 -7.86
N GLN A 14 5.79 9.90 -8.04
CA GLN A 14 5.76 11.01 -8.99
C GLN A 14 6.73 12.12 -8.59
N ARG A 15 7.39 12.73 -9.57
CA ARG A 15 8.31 13.86 -9.36
C ARG A 15 7.57 15.18 -9.47
N THR A 16 6.62 15.41 -8.56
CA THR A 16 5.80 16.61 -8.53
C THR A 16 5.92 17.33 -7.19
N ARG A 17 5.58 18.62 -7.17
CA ARG A 17 5.51 19.39 -5.91
C ARG A 17 4.47 18.81 -4.96
N ARG A 18 3.37 18.31 -5.49
CA ARG A 18 2.29 17.71 -4.71
C ARG A 18 2.75 16.43 -4.01
N ALA A 19 3.48 15.57 -4.72
CA ALA A 19 4.07 14.37 -4.12
C ALA A 19 5.10 14.73 -3.05
N ALA A 20 5.97 15.71 -3.31
CA ALA A 20 6.95 16.18 -2.33
C ALA A 20 6.28 16.74 -1.07
N ALA A 21 5.21 17.51 -1.21
CA ALA A 21 4.47 18.05 -0.08
C ALA A 21 3.81 16.95 0.76
N LEU A 22 3.24 15.95 0.09
CA LEU A 22 2.64 14.79 0.77
C LEU A 22 3.69 13.98 1.53
N ILE A 23 4.83 13.71 0.92
CA ILE A 23 5.96 13.04 1.58
C ILE A 23 6.40 13.82 2.82
N GLY A 24 6.54 15.14 2.72
CA GLY A 24 6.87 16.01 3.85
C GLY A 24 5.86 15.89 4.99
N ALA A 25 4.58 15.92 4.68
CA ALA A 25 3.51 15.77 5.66
C ALA A 25 3.54 14.39 6.36
N LEU A 26 3.80 13.33 5.61
CA LEU A 26 3.93 11.97 6.15
C LEU A 26 5.14 11.85 7.08
N LYS A 27 6.27 12.46 6.72
CA LYS A 27 7.46 12.51 7.59
C LYS A 27 7.18 13.26 8.88
N ASP A 28 6.52 14.42 8.79
CA ASP A 28 6.17 15.22 9.95
C ASP A 28 5.20 14.50 10.88
N ALA A 29 4.34 13.64 10.33
CA ALA A 29 3.43 12.79 11.10
C ALA A 29 4.10 11.55 11.72
N GLY A 30 5.39 11.34 11.49
CA GLY A 30 6.11 10.19 12.01
C GLY A 30 5.80 8.86 11.29
N LEU A 31 5.28 8.94 10.06
CA LEU A 31 4.86 7.77 9.27
C LEU A 31 5.91 7.34 8.23
N TRP A 32 7.15 7.76 8.40
CA TRP A 32 8.22 7.46 7.46
C TRP A 32 9.31 6.57 8.09
N PRO A 33 9.90 5.59 7.38
CA PRO A 33 9.64 5.22 5.98
C PRO A 33 8.38 4.39 5.81
N PRO A 34 7.75 4.42 4.60
CA PRO A 34 6.60 3.58 4.33
C PRO A 34 7.02 2.14 4.04
N VAL A 35 6.12 1.22 4.30
CA VAL A 35 6.27 -0.20 3.97
C VAL A 35 5.51 -0.50 2.68
N VAL A 36 6.17 -1.19 1.76
CA VAL A 36 5.57 -1.67 0.52
C VAL A 36 5.58 -3.20 0.53
N PRO A 37 4.42 -3.86 0.64
CA PRO A 37 4.35 -5.30 0.44
C PRO A 37 4.86 -5.68 -0.96
N SER A 38 5.72 -6.68 -1.06
CA SER A 38 6.31 -7.07 -2.34
C SER A 38 5.28 -7.44 -3.41
N VAL A 39 4.11 -7.95 -2.99
CA VAL A 39 3.00 -8.28 -3.89
C VAL A 39 2.45 -7.07 -4.64
N VAL A 40 2.61 -5.86 -4.08
CA VAL A 40 2.22 -4.60 -4.72
C VAL A 40 3.03 -4.34 -6.00
N LEU A 41 4.27 -4.84 -6.03
CA LEU A 41 5.16 -4.66 -7.19
C LEU A 41 4.63 -5.34 -8.46
N VAL A 42 3.76 -6.33 -8.31
CA VAL A 42 3.09 -6.98 -9.46
C VAL A 42 2.28 -5.97 -10.27
N GLU A 43 1.64 -5.02 -9.60
CA GLU A 43 0.82 -3.99 -10.22
C GLU A 43 1.59 -2.69 -10.50
N SER A 44 2.73 -2.50 -9.84
CA SER A 44 3.48 -1.23 -9.86
C SER A 44 4.70 -1.24 -10.75
N THR A 45 5.10 -2.40 -11.27
CA THR A 45 6.27 -2.55 -12.14
C THR A 45 5.92 -3.24 -13.44
N SER A 46 6.69 -2.94 -14.48
CA SER A 46 6.53 -3.55 -15.81
C SER A 46 7.69 -4.49 -16.18
N GLY A 47 8.78 -4.44 -15.42
CA GLY A 47 10.04 -5.11 -15.76
C GLY A 47 10.88 -4.34 -16.78
N THR A 48 10.39 -3.18 -17.24
CA THR A 48 11.11 -2.30 -18.17
C THR A 48 11.73 -1.14 -17.38
N ALA A 49 13.06 -1.09 -17.34
CA ALA A 49 13.79 -0.11 -16.52
C ALA A 49 13.34 1.34 -16.81
N ARG A 50 13.13 1.70 -18.07
CA ARG A 50 12.70 3.04 -18.46
C ARG A 50 11.33 3.41 -17.88
N THR A 51 10.37 2.50 -17.95
CA THR A 51 9.01 2.72 -17.41
C THR A 51 9.02 2.76 -15.89
N ASP A 52 9.84 1.92 -15.25
CA ASP A 52 9.86 1.74 -13.81
C ASP A 52 10.81 2.70 -13.09
N THR A 53 11.45 3.64 -13.78
CA THR A 53 12.49 4.53 -13.21
C THR A 53 12.03 5.23 -11.94
N ASN A 54 10.86 5.85 -11.96
CA ASN A 54 10.35 6.61 -10.80
C ASN A 54 10.01 5.71 -9.62
N VAL A 55 9.35 4.59 -9.89
CA VAL A 55 9.00 3.60 -8.86
C VAL A 55 10.27 3.01 -8.25
N ASN A 56 11.21 2.57 -9.07
CA ASN A 56 12.46 1.98 -8.59
C ASN A 56 13.27 2.96 -7.74
N ARG A 57 13.32 4.23 -8.14
CA ARG A 57 13.98 5.27 -7.35
C ARG A 57 13.29 5.47 -6.00
N PHE A 58 11.97 5.57 -6.00
CA PHE A 58 11.19 5.78 -4.78
C PHE A 58 11.28 4.60 -3.82
N LEU A 59 11.27 3.37 -4.34
CA LEU A 59 11.39 2.15 -3.52
C LEU A 59 12.66 2.11 -2.68
N LYS A 60 13.74 2.80 -3.10
CA LYS A 60 14.96 2.90 -2.30
C LYS A 60 14.76 3.67 -0.99
N THR A 61 13.71 4.45 -0.88
CA THR A 61 13.34 5.19 0.34
C THR A 61 12.33 4.45 1.20
N CYS A 62 11.84 3.32 0.74
CA CYS A 62 10.83 2.50 1.39
C CYS A 62 11.43 1.25 2.03
N GLU A 63 10.67 0.63 2.91
CA GLU A 63 10.90 -0.74 3.34
C GLU A 63 10.03 -1.67 2.51
N VAL A 64 10.63 -2.51 1.67
CA VAL A 64 9.90 -3.53 0.93
C VAL A 64 9.78 -4.77 1.81
N ASP A 65 8.55 -5.15 2.16
CA ASP A 65 8.30 -6.39 2.89
C ASP A 65 8.24 -7.57 1.89
N PRO A 66 9.24 -8.46 1.90
CA PRO A 66 9.33 -9.51 0.89
C PRO A 66 8.48 -10.74 1.19
N ILE A 67 7.87 -10.82 2.38
CA ILE A 67 7.30 -12.07 2.88
C ILE A 67 5.79 -11.95 3.05
N VAL A 68 5.06 -12.92 2.52
CA VAL A 68 3.65 -13.15 2.83
C VAL A 68 3.54 -14.48 3.58
N LEU A 69 3.19 -14.42 4.86
CA LEU A 69 2.96 -15.62 5.66
C LEU A 69 1.65 -16.29 5.27
N GLU A 70 1.56 -17.61 5.45
CA GLU A 70 0.31 -18.34 5.18
C GLU A 70 -0.86 -17.78 6.00
N VAL A 71 -0.65 -17.45 7.28
CA VAL A 71 -1.69 -16.88 8.15
C VAL A 71 -2.19 -15.54 7.59
N THR A 72 -1.30 -14.73 7.06
CA THR A 72 -1.67 -13.44 6.44
C THR A 72 -2.45 -13.65 5.14
N ALA A 73 -2.03 -14.59 4.32
CA ALA A 73 -2.75 -14.91 3.08
C ALA A 73 -4.17 -15.44 3.37
N ARG A 74 -4.33 -16.27 4.39
CA ARG A 74 -5.66 -16.75 4.81
C ARG A 74 -6.51 -15.63 5.37
N ARG A 75 -5.93 -14.71 6.14
CA ARG A 75 -6.63 -13.52 6.64
C ARG A 75 -7.10 -12.63 5.50
N ALA A 76 -6.26 -12.39 4.50
CA ALA A 76 -6.62 -11.65 3.30
C ALA A 76 -7.79 -12.28 2.55
N GLY A 77 -7.79 -13.60 2.41
CA GLY A 77 -8.92 -14.35 1.83
C GLY A 77 -10.21 -14.14 2.60
N ARG A 78 -10.14 -14.12 3.93
CA ARG A 78 -11.31 -13.86 4.78
C ARG A 78 -11.84 -12.44 4.61
N LEU A 79 -10.95 -11.44 4.61
CA LEU A 79 -11.34 -10.05 4.40
C LEU A 79 -12.02 -9.86 3.04
N ARG A 80 -11.44 -10.45 2.00
CA ARG A 80 -11.99 -10.37 0.63
C ARG A 80 -13.36 -11.01 0.54
N SER A 81 -13.57 -12.15 1.18
CA SER A 81 -14.87 -12.83 1.24
C SER A 81 -15.92 -11.98 1.95
N LEU A 82 -15.56 -11.37 3.09
CA LEU A 82 -16.47 -10.53 3.86
C LEU A 82 -16.81 -9.23 3.12
N ALA A 83 -15.83 -8.60 2.48
CA ALA A 83 -16.02 -7.36 1.73
C ALA A 83 -16.79 -7.55 0.43
N GLY A 84 -16.72 -8.74 -0.17
CA GLY A 84 -17.33 -9.05 -1.45
C GLY A 84 -16.73 -8.30 -2.64
N ARG A 85 -15.57 -7.68 -2.47
CA ARG A 85 -14.87 -6.90 -3.48
C ARG A 85 -13.41 -6.70 -3.12
N GLY A 86 -12.65 -6.13 -4.05
CA GLY A 86 -11.20 -5.94 -3.92
C GLY A 86 -10.41 -7.05 -4.56
N SER A 87 -9.21 -6.73 -5.06
CA SER A 87 -8.30 -7.72 -5.62
C SER A 87 -7.63 -8.55 -4.51
N ALA A 88 -6.96 -9.64 -4.91
CA ALA A 88 -6.14 -10.40 -3.98
C ALA A 88 -5.00 -9.55 -3.39
N VAL A 89 -4.39 -8.69 -4.20
CA VAL A 89 -3.34 -7.77 -3.75
C VAL A 89 -3.88 -6.75 -2.76
N ASP A 90 -5.03 -6.14 -3.03
CA ASP A 90 -5.69 -5.20 -2.10
C ASP A 90 -5.95 -5.86 -0.73
N ALA A 91 -6.47 -7.07 -0.75
CA ALA A 91 -6.77 -7.82 0.47
C ALA A 91 -5.48 -8.14 1.26
N LEU A 92 -4.40 -8.50 0.57
CA LEU A 92 -3.10 -8.73 1.21
C LEU A 92 -2.54 -7.45 1.84
N VAL A 93 -2.65 -6.31 1.15
CA VAL A 93 -2.21 -5.01 1.69
C VAL A 93 -2.94 -4.70 3.00
N VAL A 94 -4.26 -4.86 3.03
CA VAL A 94 -5.05 -4.61 4.24
C VAL A 94 -4.70 -5.61 5.36
N ALA A 95 -4.57 -6.88 5.04
CA ALA A 95 -4.20 -7.91 6.03
C ALA A 95 -2.80 -7.64 6.62
N MET A 96 -1.85 -7.20 5.81
CA MET A 96 -0.49 -6.86 6.27
C MET A 96 -0.45 -5.56 7.07
N ALA A 97 -1.44 -4.69 6.91
CA ALA A 97 -1.59 -3.47 7.70
C ALA A 97 -2.21 -3.70 9.08
N GLU A 98 -2.83 -4.84 9.33
CA GLU A 98 -3.36 -5.20 10.65
C GLU A 98 -2.24 -5.47 11.65
N PRO A 99 -2.41 -5.10 12.94
CA PRO A 99 -3.35 -4.11 13.44
C PRO A 99 -2.74 -2.69 13.45
N GLY A 100 -3.58 -1.68 13.29
CA GLY A 100 -3.21 -0.31 13.67
C GLY A 100 -2.38 0.48 12.66
N SER A 101 -2.21 0.01 11.43
CA SER A 101 -1.49 0.75 10.39
C SER A 101 -2.44 1.56 9.50
N THR A 102 -1.86 2.55 8.82
CA THR A 102 -2.55 3.34 7.79
C THR A 102 -2.16 2.84 6.41
N VAL A 103 -3.12 2.62 5.53
CA VAL A 103 -2.88 2.32 4.11
C VAL A 103 -3.11 3.57 3.28
N LEU A 104 -2.10 3.96 2.50
CA LEU A 104 -2.22 5.05 1.54
C LEU A 104 -2.61 4.46 0.18
N THR A 105 -3.70 4.95 -0.39
CA THR A 105 -4.29 4.43 -1.63
C THR A 105 -4.85 5.53 -2.52
N SER A 106 -5.04 5.23 -3.78
CA SER A 106 -5.90 6.01 -4.68
C SER A 106 -7.25 5.30 -4.96
N ASP A 107 -7.43 4.08 -4.49
CA ASP A 107 -8.68 3.31 -4.62
C ASP A 107 -9.46 3.32 -3.30
N ARG A 108 -10.31 4.32 -3.16
CA ARG A 108 -11.12 4.46 -1.96
C ARG A 108 -12.09 3.31 -1.76
N VAL A 109 -12.77 2.89 -2.82
CA VAL A 109 -13.95 2.02 -2.70
C VAL A 109 -13.56 0.62 -2.23
N ASP A 110 -12.62 -0.01 -2.89
CA ASP A 110 -12.21 -1.37 -2.56
C ASP A 110 -11.44 -1.43 -1.23
N LEU A 111 -10.54 -0.49 -1.00
CA LEU A 111 -9.74 -0.50 0.23
C LEU A 111 -10.59 -0.20 1.47
N MET A 112 -11.54 0.72 1.38
CA MET A 112 -12.45 0.97 2.52
C MET A 112 -13.39 -0.20 2.80
N ALA A 113 -13.86 -0.89 1.76
CA ALA A 113 -14.68 -2.09 1.93
C ALA A 113 -13.91 -3.20 2.68
N LEU A 114 -12.65 -3.42 2.31
CA LEU A 114 -11.79 -4.40 2.99
C LEU A 114 -11.46 -3.96 4.43
N ALA A 115 -11.09 -2.71 4.62
CA ALA A 115 -10.72 -2.17 5.93
C ALA A 115 -11.89 -2.17 6.93
N ALA A 116 -13.13 -2.12 6.45
CA ALA A 116 -14.32 -2.21 7.31
C ALA A 116 -14.40 -3.53 8.10
N HIS A 117 -13.73 -4.58 7.64
CA HIS A 117 -13.67 -5.88 8.29
C HIS A 117 -12.32 -6.17 8.94
N ALA A 118 -11.37 -5.23 8.82
CA ALA A 118 -10.02 -5.39 9.36
C ALA A 118 -9.90 -4.83 10.78
N ASP A 119 -8.84 -5.25 11.47
CA ASP A 119 -8.53 -4.82 12.82
C ASP A 119 -7.73 -3.51 12.78
N ALA A 120 -8.39 -2.40 13.07
CA ALA A 120 -7.79 -1.07 13.25
C ALA A 120 -6.92 -0.63 12.06
N VAL A 121 -7.37 -0.83 10.83
CA VAL A 121 -6.69 -0.34 9.63
C VAL A 121 -7.36 0.94 9.16
N GLU A 122 -6.59 2.01 9.07
CA GLU A 122 -7.04 3.30 8.55
C GLU A 122 -6.73 3.40 7.05
N ILE A 123 -7.62 4.01 6.29
CA ILE A 123 -7.43 4.26 4.86
C ILE A 123 -7.28 5.74 4.62
N GLU A 124 -6.13 6.14 4.09
CA GLU A 124 -5.86 7.50 3.64
C GLU A 124 -5.89 7.53 2.11
N VAL A 125 -6.76 8.36 1.56
CA VAL A 125 -6.97 8.46 0.11
C VAL A 125 -6.24 9.66 -0.45
N VAL A 126 -5.50 9.45 -1.49
CA VAL A 126 -4.71 10.49 -2.17
C VAL A 126 -4.99 10.61 -3.67
#